data_984eb9f1f7ba0c9d4cef46b003f848e3
#
_entry.id   984eb9f1f7ba0c9d4cef46b003f848e3
#
_cell.length_a   1.000
_cell.length_b   1.000
_cell.length_c   1.000
_cell.angle_alpha   90.00
_cell.angle_beta   90.00
_cell.angle_gamma   90.00
#
_symmetry.space_group_name_H-M   'P 1'
#
loop_
_entity.id
_entity.type
_entity.pdbx_description
1 polymer ?
#
loop_
_entity_poly.entity_id
_entity_poly.type
_entity_poly.pdbx_seq_one_letter_code
_entity_poly.pdbx_strand_id
1 'polypeptide(L)'
;MTFTGLLFILVYLIIYIKTFKNISKGKFEYLLYFICIALPFYTTLQAQIFDIFKSELLVNITKLSKDFIFFYSFLIFLFGKNDSIFNRSFNFSILDKLVFSLVILILFYTLIPLGEADFFSKIIYAKNLLLIPLVYFIGRNTELSDEIYWNIKKLFLVIIVSSSLFVFFEFIFSTHFHSLINYALYNSIVNEIDPQGNYGLSWSFEAQSAKPRYASFFANPLEFSASLLFFISFIFYYLFNEKKKYLLCLLLIIPSLYLAFSRGAIIATFLILFFAFYLNKRYSYIIITLISFIPISLLIFYFSSEQIQYLIIDTLRFENTSSLGHLIEWIEGILSIIENPLGVGLAMSGNAGGVDQSIKIGGENQFLIFGVQMGILTMILYMLILFKIISNGINMYRISKNNTIKHISFIVSCTKFGLLIPLFTANAEIYLFVSLVSWFLAGYVEKKLIQSTANEVI
;
A
#
# COMPACT_ATOMS: atom_id res chain seq x y z
N MET A 1 3.38 -30.07 0.55
CA MET A 1 3.85 -28.70 0.67
C MET A 1 4.98 -28.35 -0.31
N THR A 2 6.00 -29.16 -0.49
CA THR A 2 7.09 -28.91 -1.47
C THR A 2 6.63 -28.65 -2.91
N PHE A 3 5.63 -29.39 -3.42
CA PHE A 3 5.13 -29.20 -4.78
C PHE A 3 4.45 -27.85 -5.01
N THR A 4 3.62 -27.41 -4.07
CA THR A 4 2.96 -26.09 -4.14
C THR A 4 3.97 -24.95 -4.08
N GLY A 5 4.99 -25.07 -3.23
CA GLY A 5 6.07 -24.09 -3.14
C GLY A 5 6.89 -24.00 -4.44
N LEU A 6 7.24 -25.13 -5.05
CA LEU A 6 7.92 -25.16 -6.35
C LEU A 6 7.08 -24.51 -7.45
N LEU A 7 5.76 -24.70 -7.44
CA LEU A 7 4.86 -24.03 -8.37
C LEU A 7 4.88 -22.50 -8.19
N PHE A 8 4.85 -22.00 -6.95
CA PHE A 8 4.96 -20.56 -6.67
C PHE A 8 6.28 -19.98 -7.20
N ILE A 9 7.39 -20.67 -6.97
CA ILE A 9 8.72 -20.26 -7.46
C ILE A 9 8.73 -20.22 -9.00
N LEU A 10 8.21 -21.24 -9.65
CA LEU A 10 8.14 -21.31 -11.11
C LEU A 10 7.29 -20.17 -11.69
N VAL A 11 6.12 -19.91 -11.12
CA VAL A 11 5.25 -18.80 -11.53
C VAL A 11 5.95 -17.47 -11.37
N TYR A 12 6.62 -17.24 -10.23
CA TYR A 12 7.39 -16.02 -10.01
C TYR A 12 8.49 -15.83 -11.06
N LEU A 13 9.28 -16.87 -11.34
CA LEU A 13 10.34 -16.82 -12.35
C LEU A 13 9.81 -16.52 -13.75
N ILE A 14 8.70 -17.16 -14.15
CA ILE A 14 8.07 -16.90 -15.46
C ILE A 14 7.65 -15.43 -15.56
N ILE A 15 6.98 -14.90 -14.51
CA ILE A 15 6.51 -13.51 -14.48
C ILE A 15 7.71 -12.56 -14.49
N TYR A 16 8.74 -12.84 -13.69
CA TYR A 16 9.96 -12.06 -13.61
C TYR A 16 10.66 -11.95 -14.98
N ILE A 17 10.93 -13.09 -15.62
CA ILE A 17 11.59 -13.14 -16.94
C ILE A 17 10.75 -12.41 -18.00
N LYS A 18 9.42 -12.64 -18.01
CA LYS A 18 8.51 -11.98 -18.94
C LYS A 18 8.50 -10.46 -18.74
N THR A 19 8.49 -10.02 -17.49
CA THR A 19 8.52 -8.59 -17.12
C THR A 19 9.86 -7.97 -17.56
N PHE A 20 10.97 -8.57 -17.19
CA PHE A 20 12.30 -8.13 -17.57
C PHE A 20 12.45 -7.97 -19.09
N LYS A 21 12.09 -9.01 -19.86
CA LYS A 21 12.16 -9.01 -21.33
C LYS A 21 11.30 -7.92 -21.98
N ASN A 22 10.14 -7.60 -21.41
CA ASN A 22 9.26 -6.58 -21.97
C ASN A 22 9.67 -5.17 -21.56
N ILE A 23 10.12 -4.97 -20.33
CA ILE A 23 10.68 -3.68 -19.88
C ILE A 23 11.91 -3.32 -20.71
N SER A 24 12.80 -4.26 -21.06
CA SER A 24 13.93 -4.02 -21.96
C SER A 24 13.52 -3.48 -23.34
N LYS A 25 12.24 -3.68 -23.73
CA LYS A 25 11.65 -3.17 -24.98
C LYS A 25 10.87 -1.86 -24.77
N GLY A 26 10.93 -1.25 -23.58
CA GLY A 26 10.20 -0.04 -23.22
C GLY A 26 8.74 -0.25 -22.87
N LYS A 27 8.28 -1.49 -22.65
CA LYS A 27 6.90 -1.82 -22.31
C LYS A 27 6.70 -1.79 -20.78
N PHE A 28 6.56 -0.59 -20.23
CA PHE A 28 6.50 -0.37 -18.78
C PHE A 28 5.20 -0.86 -18.11
N GLU A 29 4.13 -1.11 -18.87
CA GLU A 29 2.91 -1.74 -18.36
C GLU A 29 3.16 -3.14 -17.75
N TYR A 30 4.23 -3.81 -18.16
CA TYR A 30 4.61 -5.10 -17.56
C TYR A 30 5.10 -4.99 -16.12
N LEU A 31 5.57 -3.81 -15.69
CA LEU A 31 5.86 -3.56 -14.28
C LEU A 31 4.57 -3.58 -13.46
N LEU A 32 3.47 -3.01 -13.98
CA LEU A 32 2.17 -3.07 -13.31
C LEU A 32 1.65 -4.52 -13.22
N TYR A 33 1.82 -5.33 -14.25
CA TYR A 33 1.53 -6.77 -14.17
C TYR A 33 2.36 -7.48 -13.09
N PHE A 34 3.66 -7.16 -13.00
CA PHE A 34 4.53 -7.70 -11.96
C PHE A 34 4.06 -7.31 -10.56
N ILE A 35 3.73 -6.03 -10.34
CA ILE A 35 3.17 -5.55 -9.07
C ILE A 35 1.90 -6.34 -8.72
N CYS A 36 0.97 -6.49 -9.67
CA CYS A 36 -0.32 -7.15 -9.42
C CYS A 36 -0.19 -8.65 -9.14
N ILE A 37 0.73 -9.34 -9.81
CA ILE A 37 0.80 -10.81 -9.71
C ILE A 37 1.82 -11.26 -8.66
N ALA A 38 2.98 -10.61 -8.57
CA ALA A 38 4.07 -11.07 -7.72
C ALA A 38 3.99 -10.53 -6.29
N LEU A 39 3.61 -9.24 -6.10
CA LEU A 39 3.72 -8.62 -4.79
C LEU A 39 2.72 -9.14 -3.74
N PRO A 40 1.44 -9.46 -4.06
CA PRO A 40 0.55 -10.03 -3.06
C PRO A 40 1.07 -11.33 -2.45
N PHE A 41 1.80 -12.14 -3.23
CA PHE A 41 2.37 -13.42 -2.81
C PHE A 41 3.84 -13.33 -2.41
N TYR A 42 4.41 -12.13 -2.33
CA TYR A 42 5.86 -11.98 -2.20
C TYR A 42 6.42 -12.57 -0.91
N THR A 43 5.78 -12.31 0.23
CA THR A 43 6.18 -12.88 1.53
C THR A 43 5.96 -14.39 1.58
N THR A 44 4.84 -14.86 1.02
CA THR A 44 4.56 -16.28 0.83
C THR A 44 5.65 -16.98 0.03
N LEU A 45 6.10 -16.36 -1.07
CA LEU A 45 7.18 -16.88 -1.90
C LEU A 45 8.48 -17.00 -1.10
N GLN A 46 8.84 -15.99 -0.32
CA GLN A 46 10.06 -16.00 0.49
C GLN A 46 10.04 -17.11 1.56
N ALA A 47 8.92 -17.23 2.27
CA ALA A 47 8.74 -18.28 3.27
C ALA A 47 8.83 -19.70 2.64
N GLN A 48 8.23 -19.90 1.44
CA GLN A 48 8.29 -21.15 0.71
C GLN A 48 9.71 -21.47 0.20
N ILE A 49 10.44 -20.47 -0.32
CA ILE A 49 11.85 -20.67 -0.73
C ILE A 49 12.69 -21.10 0.49
N PHE A 50 12.50 -20.40 1.62
CA PHE A 50 13.22 -20.78 2.84
C PHE A 50 12.83 -22.18 3.33
N ASP A 51 11.54 -22.49 3.33
CA ASP A 51 11.07 -23.82 3.79
C ASP A 51 11.62 -24.98 2.95
N ILE A 52 11.70 -24.81 1.62
CA ILE A 52 12.17 -25.84 0.70
C ILE A 52 13.70 -25.99 0.73
N PHE A 53 14.43 -24.88 0.63
CA PHE A 53 15.87 -24.88 0.42
C PHE A 53 16.68 -24.65 1.70
N LYS A 54 16.05 -24.23 2.79
CA LYS A 54 16.70 -23.84 4.06
C LYS A 54 17.90 -22.91 3.86
N SER A 55 17.81 -21.99 2.90
CA SER A 55 18.90 -21.12 2.46
C SER A 55 18.48 -19.64 2.50
N GLU A 56 19.08 -18.89 3.42
CA GLU A 56 18.94 -17.44 3.49
C GLU A 56 19.45 -16.74 2.22
N LEU A 57 20.51 -17.28 1.61
CA LEU A 57 21.07 -16.75 0.39
C LEU A 57 20.02 -16.71 -0.75
N LEU A 58 19.24 -17.78 -0.95
CA LEU A 58 18.19 -17.83 -1.96
C LEU A 58 17.05 -16.85 -1.67
N VAL A 59 16.71 -16.68 -0.40
CA VAL A 59 15.72 -15.65 0.00
C VAL A 59 16.26 -14.26 -0.31
N ASN A 60 17.50 -13.96 0.02
CA ASN A 60 18.13 -12.66 -0.25
C ASN A 60 18.24 -12.38 -1.77
N ILE A 61 18.57 -13.40 -2.58
CA ILE A 61 18.52 -13.28 -4.05
C ILE A 61 17.10 -12.92 -4.52
N THR A 62 16.07 -13.52 -3.92
CA THR A 62 14.69 -13.20 -4.25
C THR A 62 14.32 -11.77 -3.84
N LYS A 63 14.77 -11.31 -2.67
CA LYS A 63 14.61 -9.90 -2.23
C LYS A 63 15.29 -8.96 -3.23
N LEU A 64 16.52 -9.22 -3.61
CA LEU A 64 17.27 -8.43 -4.58
C LEU A 64 16.66 -8.47 -5.98
N SER A 65 16.12 -9.60 -6.42
CA SER A 65 15.50 -9.72 -7.75
C SER A 65 14.29 -8.80 -7.91
N LYS A 66 13.48 -8.66 -6.85
CA LYS A 66 12.36 -7.71 -6.83
C LYS A 66 12.87 -6.27 -6.97
N ASP A 67 13.81 -5.87 -6.12
CA ASP A 67 14.37 -4.52 -6.16
C ASP A 67 15.03 -4.24 -7.52
N PHE A 68 15.77 -5.22 -8.05
CA PHE A 68 16.42 -5.09 -9.36
C PHE A 68 15.42 -4.78 -10.48
N ILE A 69 14.25 -5.43 -10.54
CA ILE A 69 13.29 -5.18 -11.61
C ILE A 69 12.75 -3.75 -11.57
N PHE A 70 12.56 -3.16 -10.38
CA PHE A 70 12.12 -1.77 -10.23
C PHE A 70 13.22 -0.79 -10.65
N PHE A 71 14.44 -0.94 -10.15
CA PHE A 71 15.56 -0.08 -10.51
C PHE A 71 15.93 -0.24 -11.99
N TYR A 72 15.92 -1.46 -12.52
CA TYR A 72 16.14 -1.70 -13.95
C TYR A 72 15.09 -1.01 -14.82
N SER A 73 13.82 -1.07 -14.42
CA SER A 73 12.74 -0.35 -15.13
C SER A 73 13.00 1.15 -15.17
N PHE A 74 13.51 1.71 -14.07
CA PHE A 74 13.85 3.12 -13.99
C PHE A 74 15.07 3.46 -14.82
N LEU A 75 16.09 2.62 -14.86
CA LEU A 75 17.25 2.81 -15.76
C LEU A 75 16.84 2.79 -17.24
N ILE A 76 15.96 1.88 -17.65
CA ILE A 76 15.40 1.87 -19.01
C ILE A 76 14.58 3.14 -19.28
N PHE A 77 13.82 3.63 -18.29
CA PHE A 77 13.10 4.91 -18.39
C PHE A 77 14.07 6.09 -18.59
N LEU A 78 15.20 6.12 -17.88
CA LEU A 78 16.18 7.19 -17.99
C LEU A 78 16.98 7.15 -19.30
N PHE A 79 17.46 5.97 -19.71
CA PHE A 79 18.47 5.81 -20.74
C PHE A 79 18.02 5.01 -21.98
N GLY A 80 16.78 4.48 -22.00
CA GLY A 80 16.27 3.67 -23.09
C GLY A 80 16.19 4.44 -24.42
N LYS A 81 16.54 3.81 -25.54
CA LYS A 81 16.66 4.46 -26.85
C LYS A 81 15.36 5.08 -27.38
N ASN A 82 14.22 4.50 -27.08
CA ASN A 82 12.94 4.89 -27.71
C ASN A 82 12.09 5.86 -26.88
N ASP A 83 12.24 5.87 -25.55
CA ASP A 83 11.34 6.59 -24.63
C ASP A 83 12.06 7.20 -23.44
N SER A 84 13.38 7.47 -23.56
CA SER A 84 14.16 8.05 -22.46
C SER A 84 13.75 9.48 -22.15
N ILE A 85 13.92 9.87 -20.89
CA ILE A 85 13.70 11.25 -20.41
C ILE A 85 14.61 12.25 -21.15
N PHE A 86 15.80 11.81 -21.58
CA PHE A 86 16.77 12.64 -22.29
C PHE A 86 16.42 12.83 -23.78
N ASN A 87 15.60 11.96 -24.36
CA ASN A 87 15.19 12.06 -25.77
C ASN A 87 13.85 12.76 -25.97
N ARG A 88 13.10 13.04 -24.90
CA ARG A 88 11.83 13.76 -24.93
C ARG A 88 11.93 15.03 -24.10
N SER A 89 11.29 16.10 -24.55
CA SER A 89 11.00 17.25 -23.70
C SER A 89 10.04 16.82 -22.57
N PHE A 90 10.60 16.37 -21.45
CA PHE A 90 9.80 15.98 -20.28
C PHE A 90 9.32 17.24 -19.58
N ASN A 91 8.04 17.55 -19.77
CA ASN A 91 7.40 18.66 -19.07
C ASN A 91 7.07 18.26 -17.63
N PHE A 92 7.88 18.76 -16.70
CA PHE A 92 7.67 18.55 -15.27
C PHE A 92 6.44 19.33 -14.78
N SER A 93 5.44 18.62 -14.31
CA SER A 93 4.30 19.21 -13.60
C SER A 93 4.68 19.64 -12.18
N ILE A 94 3.77 20.30 -11.48
CA ILE A 94 3.93 20.61 -10.06
C ILE A 94 4.10 19.33 -9.24
N LEU A 95 3.30 18.30 -9.51
CA LEU A 95 3.39 17.02 -8.81
C LEU A 95 4.74 16.33 -9.07
N ASP A 96 5.21 16.31 -10.33
CA ASP A 96 6.52 15.76 -10.67
C ASP A 96 7.65 16.45 -9.88
N LYS A 97 7.59 17.78 -9.76
CA LYS A 97 8.56 18.56 -8.97
C LYS A 97 8.52 18.22 -7.49
N LEU A 98 7.34 18.09 -6.89
CA LEU A 98 7.19 17.69 -5.50
C LEU A 98 7.74 16.28 -5.24
N VAL A 99 7.42 15.32 -6.11
CA VAL A 99 7.92 13.95 -5.99
C VAL A 99 9.45 13.92 -6.19
N PHE A 100 9.97 14.69 -7.13
CA PHE A 100 11.43 14.81 -7.33
C PHE A 100 12.14 15.46 -6.13
N SER A 101 11.53 16.48 -5.52
CA SER A 101 12.04 17.08 -4.28
C SER A 101 12.11 16.06 -3.13
N LEU A 102 11.12 15.16 -3.03
CA LEU A 102 11.17 14.06 -2.06
C LEU A 102 12.35 13.12 -2.34
N VAL A 103 12.63 12.78 -3.60
CA VAL A 103 13.82 11.98 -3.98
C VAL A 103 15.10 12.66 -3.53
N ILE A 104 15.24 13.96 -3.80
CA ILE A 104 16.44 14.74 -3.41
C ILE A 104 16.61 14.69 -1.89
N LEU A 105 15.54 14.89 -1.11
CA LEU A 105 15.61 14.85 0.35
C LEU A 105 16.00 13.45 0.86
N ILE A 106 15.43 12.38 0.32
CA ILE A 106 15.81 11.01 0.69
C ILE A 106 17.29 10.77 0.44
N LEU A 107 17.81 11.14 -0.74
CA LEU A 107 19.22 10.98 -1.08
C LEU A 107 20.13 11.85 -0.18
N PHE A 108 19.73 13.09 0.10
CA PHE A 108 20.45 14.00 0.96
C PHE A 108 20.58 13.43 2.39
N TYR A 109 19.47 12.99 3.00
CA TYR A 109 19.49 12.40 4.33
C TYR A 109 20.14 11.01 4.39
N THR A 110 20.28 10.32 3.27
CA THR A 110 21.10 9.09 3.19
C THR A 110 22.59 9.38 3.34
N LEU A 111 23.06 10.49 2.75
CA LEU A 111 24.47 10.83 2.71
C LEU A 111 24.95 11.56 3.98
N ILE A 112 24.07 12.28 4.67
CA ILE A 112 24.44 13.03 5.86
C ILE A 112 24.59 12.08 7.07
N PRO A 113 25.68 12.20 7.85
CA PRO A 113 25.88 11.45 9.07
C PRO A 113 25.04 11.99 10.24
N LEU A 114 23.71 12.00 10.08
CA LEU A 114 22.75 12.44 11.09
C LEU A 114 22.08 11.23 11.72
N GLY A 115 21.93 11.23 13.06
CA GLY A 115 21.32 10.15 13.82
C GLY A 115 22.25 8.96 14.09
N GLU A 116 21.76 8.00 14.87
CA GLU A 116 22.54 6.85 15.35
C GLU A 116 22.55 5.68 14.36
N ALA A 117 21.65 5.67 13.38
CA ALA A 117 21.59 4.61 12.36
C ALA A 117 22.89 4.59 11.52
N ASP A 118 23.45 3.41 11.32
CA ASP A 118 24.62 3.23 10.48
C ASP A 118 24.31 3.50 9.00
N PHE A 119 25.37 3.72 8.21
CA PHE A 119 25.21 4.09 6.79
C PHE A 119 24.54 3.00 5.94
N PHE A 120 24.79 1.72 6.28
CA PHE A 120 24.19 0.62 5.53
C PHE A 120 22.68 0.51 5.80
N SER A 121 22.26 0.68 7.05
CA SER A 121 20.86 0.77 7.45
C SER A 121 20.13 1.92 6.74
N LYS A 122 20.78 3.09 6.65
CA LYS A 122 20.24 4.22 5.87
C LYS A 122 20.06 3.88 4.39
N ILE A 123 21.01 3.18 3.75
CA ILE A 123 20.90 2.74 2.36
C ILE A 123 19.73 1.76 2.19
N ILE A 124 19.57 0.78 3.07
CA ILE A 124 18.46 -0.19 3.02
C ILE A 124 17.12 0.54 3.12
N TYR A 125 17.03 1.47 4.08
CA TYR A 125 15.81 2.25 4.30
C TYR A 125 15.51 3.17 3.10
N ALA A 126 16.51 3.92 2.62
CA ALA A 126 16.41 4.81 1.46
C ALA A 126 15.95 4.04 0.21
N LYS A 127 16.51 2.87 -0.04
CA LYS A 127 16.12 2.00 -1.14
C LYS A 127 14.61 1.70 -1.10
N ASN A 128 14.07 1.38 0.08
CA ASN A 128 12.64 1.09 0.23
C ASN A 128 11.77 2.33 -0.03
N LEU A 129 12.17 3.49 0.46
CA LEU A 129 11.46 4.76 0.21
C LEU A 129 11.52 5.18 -1.26
N LEU A 130 12.66 4.99 -1.93
CA LEU A 130 12.86 5.36 -3.34
C LEU A 130 12.02 4.53 -4.31
N LEU A 131 11.54 3.33 -3.94
CA LEU A 131 10.64 2.55 -4.78
C LEU A 131 9.37 3.32 -5.14
N ILE A 132 8.84 4.13 -4.24
CA ILE A 132 7.61 4.90 -4.40
C ILE A 132 7.74 5.93 -5.54
N PRO A 133 8.64 6.93 -5.46
CA PRO A 133 8.80 7.91 -6.53
C PRO A 133 9.27 7.29 -7.85
N LEU A 134 10.05 6.22 -7.78
CA LEU A 134 10.52 5.49 -8.94
C LEU A 134 9.33 4.89 -9.71
N VAL A 135 8.44 4.20 -9.03
CA VAL A 135 7.24 3.61 -9.63
C VAL A 135 6.28 4.69 -10.14
N TYR A 136 6.17 5.83 -9.47
CA TYR A 136 5.41 6.98 -9.95
C TYR A 136 5.95 7.47 -11.30
N PHE A 137 7.26 7.70 -11.45
CA PHE A 137 7.84 8.17 -12.72
C PHE A 137 7.73 7.14 -13.83
N ILE A 138 7.82 5.84 -13.54
CA ILE A 138 7.57 4.78 -14.53
C ILE A 138 6.10 4.83 -14.97
N GLY A 139 5.16 4.92 -14.05
CA GLY A 139 3.72 5.09 -14.35
C GLY A 139 3.45 6.34 -15.19
N ARG A 140 4.15 7.45 -14.87
CA ARG A 140 4.12 8.72 -15.60
C ARG A 140 4.54 8.59 -17.07
N ASN A 141 5.37 7.60 -17.39
CA ASN A 141 5.82 7.34 -18.77
C ASN A 141 5.05 6.20 -19.48
N THR A 142 4.23 5.46 -18.75
CA THR A 142 3.50 4.30 -19.29
C THR A 142 2.29 4.72 -20.12
N GLU A 143 2.00 3.97 -21.19
CA GLU A 143 0.72 4.00 -21.91
C GLU A 143 -0.09 2.74 -21.57
N LEU A 144 -1.33 2.95 -21.13
CA LEU A 144 -2.27 1.88 -20.88
C LEU A 144 -3.37 1.94 -21.94
N SER A 145 -3.29 1.06 -22.95
CA SER A 145 -4.39 0.89 -23.89
C SER A 145 -5.59 0.26 -23.18
N ASP A 146 -6.77 0.39 -23.78
CA ASP A 146 -8.00 -0.21 -23.24
C ASP A 146 -7.90 -1.74 -23.12
N GLU A 147 -7.18 -2.41 -24.04
CA GLU A 147 -6.92 -3.85 -24.00
C GLU A 147 -6.03 -4.22 -22.81
N ILE A 148 -4.91 -3.51 -22.62
CA ILE A 148 -3.99 -3.74 -21.50
C ILE A 148 -4.74 -3.53 -20.18
N TYR A 149 -5.50 -2.45 -20.08
CA TYR A 149 -6.28 -2.15 -18.89
C TYR A 149 -7.36 -3.20 -18.62
N TRP A 150 -8.00 -3.72 -19.68
CA TRP A 150 -8.95 -4.81 -19.55
C TRP A 150 -8.34 -6.07 -18.91
N ASN A 151 -7.12 -6.41 -19.29
CA ASN A 151 -6.40 -7.54 -18.70
C ASN A 151 -6.00 -7.29 -17.24
N ILE A 152 -5.52 -6.09 -16.92
CA ILE A 152 -5.22 -5.67 -15.53
C ILE A 152 -6.48 -5.74 -14.66
N LYS A 153 -7.62 -5.28 -15.18
CA LYS A 153 -8.91 -5.37 -14.50
C LYS A 153 -9.31 -6.82 -14.17
N LYS A 154 -9.07 -7.77 -15.09
CA LYS A 154 -9.31 -9.19 -14.81
C LYS A 154 -8.40 -9.69 -13.68
N LEU A 155 -7.13 -9.27 -13.66
CA LEU A 155 -6.21 -9.60 -12.57
C LEU A 155 -6.72 -9.07 -11.22
N PHE A 156 -7.19 -7.83 -11.16
CA PHE A 156 -7.78 -7.31 -9.93
C PHE A 156 -8.94 -8.17 -9.44
N LEU A 157 -9.85 -8.58 -10.33
CA LEU A 157 -10.96 -9.46 -9.97
C LEU A 157 -10.47 -10.83 -9.48
N VAL A 158 -9.47 -11.40 -10.13
CA VAL A 158 -8.86 -12.67 -9.68
C VAL A 158 -8.27 -12.53 -8.29
N ILE A 159 -7.53 -11.45 -8.02
CA ILE A 159 -6.92 -11.21 -6.70
C ILE A 159 -8.02 -11.04 -5.64
N ILE A 160 -9.07 -10.25 -5.92
CA ILE A 160 -10.22 -10.07 -5.02
C ILE A 160 -10.83 -11.41 -4.64
N VAL A 161 -11.19 -12.21 -5.64
CA VAL A 161 -11.86 -13.49 -5.41
C VAL A 161 -10.93 -14.46 -4.68
N SER A 162 -9.70 -14.63 -5.15
CA SER A 162 -8.76 -15.57 -4.55
C SER A 162 -8.41 -15.16 -3.10
N SER A 163 -8.09 -13.89 -2.84
CA SER A 163 -7.73 -13.44 -1.50
C SER A 163 -8.90 -13.59 -0.51
N SER A 164 -10.12 -13.29 -0.94
CA SER A 164 -11.31 -13.47 -0.11
C SER A 164 -11.58 -14.94 0.18
N LEU A 165 -11.46 -15.83 -0.82
CA LEU A 165 -11.62 -17.27 -0.62
C LEU A 165 -10.57 -17.83 0.35
N PHE A 166 -9.31 -17.38 0.26
CA PHE A 166 -8.27 -17.78 1.20
C PHE A 166 -8.57 -17.33 2.63
N VAL A 167 -9.06 -16.11 2.84
CA VAL A 167 -9.47 -15.64 4.17
C VAL A 167 -10.65 -16.46 4.73
N PHE A 168 -11.63 -16.82 3.91
CA PHE A 168 -12.71 -17.70 4.34
C PHE A 168 -12.20 -19.09 4.69
N PHE A 169 -11.22 -19.61 3.93
CA PHE A 169 -10.55 -20.86 4.29
C PHE A 169 -9.85 -20.74 5.65
N GLU A 170 -9.05 -19.70 5.87
CA GLU A 170 -8.39 -19.45 7.16
C GLU A 170 -9.40 -19.41 8.31
N PHE A 171 -10.53 -18.71 8.11
CA PHE A 171 -11.59 -18.59 9.12
C PHE A 171 -12.28 -19.92 9.40
N ILE A 172 -12.70 -20.67 8.37
CA ILE A 172 -13.42 -21.94 8.52
C ILE A 172 -12.56 -23.00 9.22
N PHE A 173 -11.27 -23.06 8.88
CA PHE A 173 -10.35 -24.02 9.46
C PHE A 173 -9.63 -23.49 10.73
N SER A 174 -9.97 -22.26 11.16
CA SER A 174 -9.35 -21.62 12.33
C SER A 174 -7.81 -21.68 12.29
N THR A 175 -7.23 -21.46 11.09
CA THR A 175 -5.79 -21.53 10.87
C THR A 175 -5.32 -20.39 10.00
N HIS A 176 -4.12 -19.90 10.25
CA HIS A 176 -3.48 -18.92 9.38
C HIS A 176 -2.77 -19.61 8.22
N PHE A 177 -2.93 -19.09 7.00
CA PHE A 177 -2.18 -19.56 5.84
C PHE A 177 -0.66 -19.49 6.08
N HIS A 178 -0.21 -18.47 6.80
CA HIS A 178 1.19 -18.27 7.19
C HIS A 178 1.75 -19.39 8.05
N SER A 179 0.93 -19.99 8.93
CA SER A 179 1.33 -21.17 9.71
C SER A 179 1.57 -22.39 8.82
N LEU A 180 0.78 -22.54 7.73
CA LEU A 180 0.92 -23.66 6.80
C LEU A 180 2.19 -23.58 5.94
N ILE A 181 2.79 -22.42 5.79
CA ILE A 181 4.00 -22.19 4.99
C ILE A 181 5.25 -21.99 5.83
N ASN A 182 5.24 -22.35 7.12
CA ASN A 182 6.34 -22.18 8.06
C ASN A 182 6.88 -20.74 8.12
N TYR A 183 5.97 -19.75 8.04
CA TYR A 183 6.33 -18.32 8.07
C TYR A 183 7.06 -17.93 9.35
N ALA A 184 6.67 -18.49 10.51
CA ALA A 184 7.33 -18.22 11.79
C ALA A 184 8.83 -18.59 11.75
N LEU A 185 9.15 -19.76 11.21
CA LEU A 185 10.54 -20.23 11.07
C LEU A 185 11.32 -19.32 10.09
N TYR A 186 10.71 -18.98 8.95
CA TYR A 186 11.29 -18.01 8.02
C TYR A 186 11.60 -16.69 8.71
N ASN A 187 10.64 -16.16 9.48
CA ASN A 187 10.75 -14.85 10.10
C ASN A 187 11.81 -14.83 11.21
N SER A 188 11.88 -15.89 12.01
CA SER A 188 12.88 -15.99 13.10
C SER A 188 14.32 -16.12 12.58
N ILE A 189 14.53 -16.84 11.48
CA ILE A 189 15.90 -17.08 10.96
C ILE A 189 16.34 -15.97 10.01
N VAL A 190 15.47 -15.57 9.06
CA VAL A 190 15.88 -14.65 7.98
C VAL A 190 15.69 -13.18 8.35
N ASN A 191 14.71 -12.86 9.20
CA ASN A 191 14.43 -11.50 9.64
C ASN A 191 14.79 -11.25 11.11
N GLU A 192 15.29 -12.27 11.81
CA GLU A 192 15.68 -12.23 13.24
C GLU A 192 14.53 -11.74 14.15
N ILE A 193 13.29 -12.09 13.77
CA ILE A 193 12.09 -11.75 14.53
C ILE A 193 11.52 -13.01 15.17
N ASP A 194 11.58 -13.09 16.50
CA ASP A 194 11.05 -14.22 17.24
C ASP A 194 9.54 -14.39 17.04
N PRO A 195 9.03 -15.64 17.04
CA PRO A 195 7.60 -15.91 17.03
C PRO A 195 6.90 -15.21 18.20
N GLN A 196 5.83 -14.47 17.91
CA GLN A 196 5.10 -13.68 18.89
C GLN A 196 3.60 -13.93 18.80
N GLY A 197 2.91 -13.61 19.89
CA GLY A 197 1.46 -13.76 19.97
C GLY A 197 1.00 -15.21 20.14
N ASN A 198 -0.29 -15.41 20.28
CA ASN A 198 -0.91 -16.73 20.53
C ASN A 198 -0.79 -17.68 19.33
N TYR A 199 -0.57 -17.13 18.13
CA TYR A 199 -0.45 -17.91 16.89
C TYR A 199 1.02 -18.15 16.48
N GLY A 200 1.99 -17.60 17.24
CA GLY A 200 3.42 -17.75 16.97
C GLY A 200 3.86 -17.12 15.64
N LEU A 201 3.14 -16.14 15.11
CA LEU A 201 3.45 -15.45 13.84
C LEU A 201 4.05 -14.05 14.09
N SER A 202 3.24 -13.11 14.51
CA SER A 202 3.57 -11.79 15.04
C SER A 202 2.32 -11.16 15.63
N TRP A 203 2.46 -10.10 16.44
CA TRP A 203 1.33 -9.36 17.02
C TRP A 203 0.33 -8.79 15.99
N SER A 204 0.75 -8.59 14.75
CA SER A 204 -0.15 -8.14 13.68
C SER A 204 -1.22 -9.17 13.30
N PHE A 205 -0.99 -10.48 13.56
CA PHE A 205 -1.91 -11.56 13.24
C PHE A 205 -2.98 -11.81 14.31
N GLU A 206 -2.98 -11.02 15.38
CA GLU A 206 -4.03 -11.10 16.40
C GLU A 206 -4.52 -9.70 16.80
N ALA A 207 -5.76 -9.65 17.28
CA ALA A 207 -6.33 -8.48 17.94
C ALA A 207 -6.11 -8.61 19.45
N GLN A 208 -6.29 -7.52 20.19
CA GLN A 208 -6.10 -7.46 21.65
C GLN A 208 -6.85 -8.52 22.45
N SER A 209 -7.99 -9.00 21.95
CA SER A 209 -8.80 -10.07 22.57
C SER A 209 -8.31 -11.46 22.19
N ALA A 210 -7.07 -11.62 21.73
CA ALA A 210 -6.51 -12.85 21.16
C ALA A 210 -7.31 -13.40 19.96
N LYS A 211 -8.19 -12.56 19.35
CA LYS A 211 -8.92 -12.95 18.15
C LYS A 211 -7.98 -12.97 16.94
N PRO A 212 -8.08 -14.00 16.08
CA PRO A 212 -7.26 -14.10 14.90
C PRO A 212 -7.56 -12.95 13.92
N ARG A 213 -6.53 -12.45 13.26
CA ARG A 213 -6.58 -11.57 12.11
C ARG A 213 -6.07 -12.31 10.90
N TYR A 214 -6.87 -12.45 9.88
CA TYR A 214 -6.51 -13.21 8.70
C TYR A 214 -5.91 -12.32 7.61
N ALA A 215 -4.86 -12.81 6.97
CA ALA A 215 -4.08 -12.06 5.99
C ALA A 215 -4.21 -12.59 4.56
N SER A 216 -4.89 -13.72 4.36
CA SER A 216 -4.83 -14.43 3.09
C SER A 216 -3.36 -14.76 2.74
N PHE A 217 -2.94 -14.48 1.51
CA PHE A 217 -1.56 -14.64 1.04
C PHE A 217 -0.73 -13.33 1.07
N PHE A 218 -1.26 -12.22 1.60
CA PHE A 218 -0.50 -10.97 1.81
C PHE A 218 0.46 -11.10 2.97
N ALA A 219 1.42 -10.19 3.08
CA ALA A 219 2.45 -10.27 4.10
C ALA A 219 1.92 -10.29 5.54
N ASN A 220 0.84 -9.53 5.79
CA ASN A 220 0.17 -9.45 7.09
C ASN A 220 -1.28 -8.92 6.93
N PRO A 221 -2.12 -9.02 7.99
CA PRO A 221 -3.51 -8.57 7.94
C PRO A 221 -3.69 -7.08 7.68
N LEU A 222 -2.73 -6.23 8.06
CA LEU A 222 -2.80 -4.79 7.83
C LEU A 222 -2.55 -4.44 6.36
N GLU A 223 -1.58 -5.09 5.72
CA GLU A 223 -1.35 -4.94 4.27
C GLU A 223 -2.54 -5.47 3.48
N PHE A 224 -3.09 -6.61 3.87
CA PHE A 224 -4.28 -7.16 3.24
C PHE A 224 -5.47 -6.18 3.31
N SER A 225 -5.79 -5.70 4.52
CA SER A 225 -6.90 -4.76 4.71
C SER A 225 -6.70 -3.43 3.96
N ALA A 226 -5.49 -2.89 3.93
CA ALA A 226 -5.16 -1.70 3.14
C ALA A 226 -5.30 -1.97 1.63
N SER A 227 -4.93 -3.17 1.17
CA SER A 227 -5.11 -3.59 -0.23
C SER A 227 -6.59 -3.72 -0.61
N LEU A 228 -7.44 -4.15 0.32
CA LEU A 228 -8.89 -4.17 0.11
C LEU A 228 -9.47 -2.78 -0.15
N LEU A 229 -8.90 -1.70 0.39
CA LEU A 229 -9.33 -0.32 0.10
C LEU A 229 -9.16 0.04 -1.38
N PHE A 230 -8.09 -0.42 -2.01
CA PHE A 230 -7.89 -0.29 -3.44
C PHE A 230 -8.99 -1.03 -4.23
N PHE A 231 -9.28 -2.26 -3.84
CA PHE A 231 -10.31 -3.07 -4.50
C PHE A 231 -11.73 -2.53 -4.24
N ILE A 232 -12.02 -1.96 -3.07
CA ILE A 232 -13.28 -1.27 -2.78
C ILE A 232 -13.44 -0.06 -3.70
N SER A 233 -12.39 0.75 -3.87
CA SER A 233 -12.39 1.89 -4.79
C SER A 233 -12.65 1.44 -6.24
N PHE A 234 -12.02 0.33 -6.66
CA PHE A 234 -12.23 -0.28 -7.97
C PHE A 234 -13.68 -0.73 -8.17
N ILE A 235 -14.29 -1.41 -7.19
CA ILE A 235 -15.67 -1.91 -7.30
C ILE A 235 -16.68 -0.78 -7.26
N PHE A 236 -16.49 0.23 -6.42
CA PHE A 236 -17.42 1.36 -6.32
C PHE A 236 -17.60 2.10 -7.64
N TYR A 237 -16.52 2.28 -8.42
CA TYR A 237 -16.67 2.88 -9.75
C TYR A 237 -17.71 2.14 -10.61
N TYR A 238 -17.67 0.81 -10.62
CA TYR A 238 -18.60 0.02 -11.43
C TYR A 238 -20.03 0.05 -10.87
N LEU A 239 -20.18 0.03 -9.56
CA LEU A 239 -21.51 0.09 -8.93
C LEU A 239 -22.17 1.44 -9.19
N PHE A 240 -21.41 2.53 -9.14
CA PHE A 240 -21.95 3.86 -9.48
C PHE A 240 -22.28 4.02 -10.96
N ASN A 241 -21.67 3.23 -11.84
CA ASN A 241 -21.98 3.19 -13.28
C ASN A 241 -22.92 2.01 -13.64
N GLU A 242 -23.77 1.61 -12.70
CA GLU A 242 -24.90 0.66 -12.86
C GLU A 242 -24.52 -0.78 -13.23
N LYS A 243 -23.28 -1.19 -13.00
CA LYS A 243 -22.85 -2.57 -13.22
C LYS A 243 -23.08 -3.43 -11.98
N LYS A 244 -24.34 -3.73 -11.66
CA LYS A 244 -24.80 -4.45 -10.44
C LYS A 244 -24.11 -5.78 -10.18
N LYS A 245 -23.58 -6.46 -11.22
CA LYS A 245 -22.83 -7.71 -11.05
C LYS A 245 -21.61 -7.62 -10.11
N TYR A 246 -21.03 -6.42 -9.97
CA TYR A 246 -19.92 -6.17 -9.05
C TYR A 246 -20.34 -6.13 -7.58
N LEU A 247 -21.64 -6.16 -7.27
CA LEU A 247 -22.14 -6.29 -5.91
C LEU A 247 -21.65 -7.61 -5.26
N LEU A 248 -21.54 -8.69 -6.05
CA LEU A 248 -20.99 -9.96 -5.58
C LEU A 248 -19.55 -9.82 -5.04
N CYS A 249 -18.76 -8.95 -5.65
CA CYS A 249 -17.40 -8.68 -5.16
C CYS A 249 -17.43 -7.97 -3.80
N LEU A 250 -18.38 -7.06 -3.55
CA LEU A 250 -18.54 -6.44 -2.23
C LEU A 250 -18.97 -7.46 -1.17
N LEU A 251 -19.83 -8.41 -1.53
CA LEU A 251 -20.23 -9.50 -0.62
C LEU A 251 -19.04 -10.39 -0.20
N LEU A 252 -17.97 -10.43 -1.01
CA LEU A 252 -16.72 -11.10 -0.64
C LEU A 252 -15.77 -10.19 0.15
N ILE A 253 -15.61 -8.94 -0.29
CA ILE A 253 -14.64 -7.99 0.28
C ILE A 253 -15.04 -7.56 1.70
N ILE A 254 -16.31 -7.24 1.95
CA ILE A 254 -16.75 -6.72 3.26
C ILE A 254 -16.51 -7.72 4.39
N PRO A 255 -16.93 -9.01 4.28
CA PRO A 255 -16.57 -10.00 5.28
C PRO A 255 -15.06 -10.23 5.40
N SER A 256 -14.30 -10.19 4.29
CA SER A 256 -12.84 -10.30 4.32
C SER A 256 -12.19 -9.16 5.09
N LEU A 257 -12.70 -7.93 4.93
CA LEU A 257 -12.25 -6.76 5.68
C LEU A 257 -12.55 -6.90 7.19
N TYR A 258 -13.72 -7.46 7.53
CA TYR A 258 -14.08 -7.77 8.91
C TYR A 258 -13.15 -8.83 9.51
N LEU A 259 -12.84 -9.90 8.76
CA LEU A 259 -11.95 -10.98 9.19
C LEU A 259 -10.48 -10.56 9.31
N ALA A 260 -10.05 -9.54 8.55
CA ALA A 260 -8.74 -8.90 8.73
C ALA A 260 -8.67 -8.05 10.01
N PHE A 261 -9.80 -7.74 10.61
CA PHE A 261 -9.99 -7.03 11.88
C PHE A 261 -9.17 -5.72 11.99
N SER A 262 -9.15 -4.93 10.92
CA SER A 262 -8.46 -3.62 10.88
C SER A 262 -9.46 -2.48 11.05
N ARG A 263 -9.49 -1.88 12.26
CA ARG A 263 -10.36 -0.74 12.58
C ARG A 263 -10.13 0.43 11.62
N GLY A 264 -8.87 0.76 11.34
CA GLY A 264 -8.50 1.84 10.43
C GLY A 264 -9.00 1.60 9.00
N ALA A 265 -8.93 0.37 8.49
CA ALA A 265 -9.41 0.05 7.14
C ALA A 265 -10.95 0.06 7.06
N ILE A 266 -11.67 -0.30 8.14
CA ILE A 266 -13.13 -0.17 8.19
C ILE A 266 -13.54 1.31 8.10
N ILE A 267 -12.93 2.19 8.90
CA ILE A 267 -13.18 3.64 8.86
C ILE A 267 -12.83 4.21 7.47
N ALA A 268 -11.69 3.80 6.91
CA ALA A 268 -11.27 4.20 5.57
C ALA A 268 -12.27 3.79 4.48
N THR A 269 -12.94 2.63 4.63
CA THR A 269 -13.97 2.19 3.70
C THR A 269 -15.18 3.15 3.69
N PHE A 270 -15.60 3.64 4.84
CA PHE A 270 -16.66 4.67 4.91
C PHE A 270 -16.21 5.98 4.28
N LEU A 271 -14.96 6.40 4.52
CA LEU A 271 -14.40 7.60 3.87
C LEU A 271 -14.38 7.45 2.35
N ILE A 272 -13.98 6.29 1.82
CA ILE A 272 -14.01 6.00 0.38
C ILE A 272 -15.45 6.09 -0.15
N LEU A 273 -16.43 5.54 0.58
CA LEU A 273 -17.83 5.58 0.19
C LEU A 273 -18.36 7.03 0.10
N PHE A 274 -18.11 7.83 1.13
CA PHE A 274 -18.50 9.26 1.14
C PHE A 274 -17.83 10.03 0.00
N PHE A 275 -16.54 9.79 -0.19
CA PHE A 275 -15.78 10.45 -1.26
C PHE A 275 -16.26 10.01 -2.65
N ALA A 276 -16.62 8.75 -2.82
CA ALA A 276 -17.21 8.23 -4.05
C ALA A 276 -18.59 8.87 -4.34
N PHE A 277 -19.44 9.07 -3.33
CA PHE A 277 -20.68 9.85 -3.49
C PHE A 277 -20.41 11.28 -3.87
N TYR A 278 -19.42 11.94 -3.24
CA TYR A 278 -19.01 13.30 -3.58
C TYR A 278 -18.55 13.42 -5.05
N LEU A 279 -17.70 12.51 -5.52
CA LEU A 279 -17.22 12.48 -6.90
C LEU A 279 -18.35 12.32 -7.91
N ASN A 280 -19.37 11.53 -7.59
CA ASN A 280 -20.53 11.28 -8.44
C ASN A 280 -21.65 12.31 -8.23
N LYS A 281 -21.42 13.39 -7.46
CA LYS A 281 -22.41 14.45 -7.15
C LYS A 281 -23.69 13.92 -6.50
N ARG A 282 -23.61 12.79 -5.79
CA ARG A 282 -24.74 12.15 -5.11
C ARG A 282 -24.83 12.59 -3.65
N TYR A 283 -24.92 13.88 -3.40
CA TYR A 283 -24.86 14.49 -2.06
C TYR A 283 -25.96 13.98 -1.11
N SER A 284 -27.17 13.72 -1.64
CA SER A 284 -28.27 13.16 -0.84
C SER A 284 -27.90 11.83 -0.20
N TYR A 285 -27.13 10.98 -0.89
CA TYR A 285 -26.67 9.71 -0.32
C TYR A 285 -25.65 9.90 0.80
N ILE A 286 -24.85 10.95 0.76
CA ILE A 286 -23.93 11.30 1.85
C ILE A 286 -24.74 11.59 3.12
N ILE A 287 -25.76 12.44 2.98
CA ILE A 287 -26.66 12.84 4.10
C ILE A 287 -27.38 11.60 4.65
N ILE A 288 -27.99 10.80 3.78
CA ILE A 288 -28.70 9.57 4.17
C ILE A 288 -27.74 8.61 4.93
N THR A 289 -26.52 8.41 4.40
CA THR A 289 -25.56 7.52 5.02
C THR A 289 -25.10 8.04 6.39
N LEU A 290 -24.87 9.34 6.54
CA LEU A 290 -24.53 9.97 7.83
C LEU A 290 -25.67 9.84 8.83
N ILE A 291 -26.91 10.11 8.43
CA ILE A 291 -28.09 10.00 9.30
C ILE A 291 -28.34 8.54 9.71
N SER A 292 -28.18 7.61 8.77
CA SER A 292 -28.38 6.18 9.07
C SER A 292 -27.22 5.55 9.85
N PHE A 293 -26.01 6.11 9.76
CA PHE A 293 -24.85 5.58 10.45
C PHE A 293 -25.00 5.60 11.97
N ILE A 294 -25.51 6.71 12.52
CA ILE A 294 -25.67 6.87 13.97
C ILE A 294 -26.63 5.81 14.55
N PRO A 295 -27.88 5.66 14.09
CA PRO A 295 -28.79 4.66 14.65
C PRO A 295 -28.31 3.22 14.39
N ILE A 296 -27.70 2.94 13.23
CA ILE A 296 -27.14 1.61 12.95
C ILE A 296 -25.98 1.30 13.88
N SER A 297 -25.07 2.24 14.12
CA SER A 297 -23.97 2.06 15.07
C SER A 297 -24.45 1.85 16.50
N LEU A 298 -25.49 2.59 16.93
CA LEU A 298 -26.10 2.39 18.24
C LEU A 298 -26.79 1.04 18.36
N LEU A 299 -27.48 0.57 17.32
CA LEU A 299 -28.09 -0.76 17.29
C LEU A 299 -27.01 -1.85 17.35
N ILE A 300 -25.95 -1.75 16.55
CA ILE A 300 -24.83 -2.69 16.58
C ILE A 300 -24.19 -2.70 17.97
N PHE A 301 -23.96 -1.54 18.58
CA PHE A 301 -23.40 -1.43 19.92
C PHE A 301 -24.34 -2.11 20.94
N TYR A 302 -25.64 -1.81 20.92
CA TYR A 302 -26.59 -2.34 21.87
C TYR A 302 -26.77 -3.87 21.79
N PHE A 303 -26.76 -4.43 20.57
CA PHE A 303 -26.91 -5.88 20.34
C PHE A 303 -25.57 -6.64 20.34
N SER A 304 -24.43 -5.96 20.46
CA SER A 304 -23.14 -6.65 20.57
C SER A 304 -22.91 -7.22 21.96
N SER A 305 -22.03 -8.23 22.06
CA SER A 305 -21.63 -8.79 23.35
C SER A 305 -20.96 -7.73 24.23
N GLU A 306 -21.03 -7.87 25.54
CA GLU A 306 -20.38 -6.99 26.51
C GLU A 306 -18.89 -6.79 26.18
N GLN A 307 -18.19 -7.86 25.79
CA GLN A 307 -16.78 -7.77 25.37
C GLN A 307 -16.54 -6.80 24.20
N ILE A 308 -17.45 -6.77 23.23
CA ILE A 308 -17.36 -5.85 22.08
C ILE A 308 -17.71 -4.43 22.52
N GLN A 309 -18.70 -4.26 23.40
CA GLN A 309 -19.05 -2.95 23.95
C GLN A 309 -17.88 -2.35 24.73
N TYR A 310 -17.25 -3.12 25.63
CA TYR A 310 -16.05 -2.70 26.34
C TYR A 310 -14.91 -2.34 25.37
N LEU A 311 -14.64 -3.18 24.37
CA LEU A 311 -13.62 -2.89 23.35
C LEU A 311 -13.85 -1.54 22.63
N ILE A 312 -15.12 -1.24 22.30
CA ILE A 312 -15.47 0.04 21.65
C ILE A 312 -15.25 1.20 22.60
N ILE A 313 -15.73 1.08 23.86
CA ILE A 313 -15.57 2.13 24.87
C ILE A 313 -14.09 2.39 25.17
N ASP A 314 -13.32 1.34 25.45
CA ASP A 314 -11.88 1.45 25.74
C ASP A 314 -11.09 2.03 24.55
N THR A 315 -11.52 1.69 23.30
CA THR A 315 -10.94 2.28 22.11
C THR A 315 -11.19 3.78 22.03
N LEU A 316 -12.41 4.22 22.31
CA LEU A 316 -12.78 5.64 22.28
C LEU A 316 -12.13 6.45 23.40
N ARG A 317 -11.85 5.83 24.54
CA ARG A 317 -11.16 6.42 25.68
C ARG A 317 -9.64 6.35 25.60
N PHE A 318 -9.09 5.69 24.59
CA PHE A 318 -7.65 5.36 24.48
C PHE A 318 -7.13 4.54 25.67
N GLU A 319 -7.97 3.76 26.33
CA GLU A 319 -7.61 2.92 27.48
C GLU A 319 -7.11 1.55 27.05
N ASN A 320 -7.35 1.14 25.79
CA ASN A 320 -6.83 -0.13 25.32
C ASN A 320 -5.36 -0.02 24.87
N THR A 321 -4.57 -1.09 25.09
CA THR A 321 -3.13 -1.13 24.86
C THR A 321 -2.72 -0.74 23.42
N SER A 322 -3.51 -1.11 22.40
CA SER A 322 -3.21 -0.73 21.02
C SER A 322 -3.44 0.76 20.74
N SER A 323 -4.53 1.34 21.27
CA SER A 323 -4.79 2.77 21.07
C SER A 323 -3.82 3.63 21.88
N LEU A 324 -3.46 3.15 23.08
CA LEU A 324 -2.44 3.80 23.93
C LEU A 324 -1.06 3.73 23.27
N GLY A 325 -0.70 2.57 22.68
CA GLY A 325 0.56 2.43 21.94
C GLY A 325 0.67 3.42 20.78
N HIS A 326 -0.37 3.55 19.94
CA HIS A 326 -0.40 4.57 18.89
C HIS A 326 -0.24 5.99 19.44
N LEU A 327 -0.93 6.31 20.54
CA LEU A 327 -0.86 7.64 21.16
C LEU A 327 0.56 7.94 21.65
N ILE A 328 1.22 6.99 22.32
CA ILE A 328 2.59 7.14 22.80
C ILE A 328 3.54 7.38 21.63
N GLU A 329 3.49 6.54 20.58
CA GLU A 329 4.36 6.71 19.41
C GLU A 329 4.10 8.03 18.66
N TRP A 330 2.87 8.55 18.66
CA TRP A 330 2.58 9.86 18.09
C TRP A 330 3.16 10.99 18.93
N ILE A 331 3.04 10.92 20.26
CA ILE A 331 3.64 11.91 21.17
C ILE A 331 5.15 11.93 21.01
N GLU A 332 5.80 10.76 21.03
CA GLU A 332 7.25 10.63 20.80
C GLU A 332 7.67 11.26 19.47
N GLY A 333 6.95 10.95 18.39
CA GLY A 333 7.22 11.51 17.07
C GLY A 333 7.05 13.04 17.03
N ILE A 334 5.99 13.57 17.64
CA ILE A 334 5.72 15.03 17.70
C ILE A 334 6.81 15.74 18.52
N LEU A 335 7.15 15.21 19.70
CA LEU A 335 8.20 15.80 20.55
C LEU A 335 9.56 15.79 19.82
N SER A 336 9.90 14.69 19.17
CA SER A 336 11.12 14.59 18.36
C SER A 336 11.16 15.65 17.24
N ILE A 337 10.03 15.92 16.56
CA ILE A 337 9.95 16.95 15.51
C ILE A 337 10.10 18.35 16.09
N ILE A 338 9.54 18.61 17.28
CA ILE A 338 9.66 19.92 17.97
C ILE A 338 11.11 20.17 18.37
N GLU A 339 11.78 19.16 18.94
CA GLU A 339 13.17 19.26 19.37
C GLU A 339 14.14 19.30 18.19
N ASN A 340 13.83 18.57 17.12
CA ASN A 340 14.65 18.43 15.92
C ASN A 340 13.86 18.75 14.64
N PRO A 341 13.56 20.03 14.35
CA PRO A 341 12.73 20.42 13.19
C PRO A 341 13.30 20.03 11.84
N LEU A 342 14.61 19.81 11.76
CA LEU A 342 15.32 19.32 10.57
C LEU A 342 15.38 17.78 10.50
N GLY A 343 14.84 17.08 11.50
CA GLY A 343 14.86 15.62 11.59
C GLY A 343 16.09 15.08 12.31
N VAL A 344 15.96 13.83 12.79
CA VAL A 344 17.03 13.11 13.54
C VAL A 344 17.86 12.19 12.65
N GLY A 345 17.54 12.06 11.38
CA GLY A 345 18.24 11.19 10.43
C GLY A 345 17.40 10.02 9.91
N LEU A 346 17.83 9.50 8.77
CA LEU A 346 17.13 8.39 8.10
C LEU A 346 17.32 7.08 8.87
N ALA A 347 16.33 6.17 8.77
CA ALA A 347 16.25 4.89 9.48
C ALA A 347 16.07 5.00 11.00
N MET A 348 15.67 6.17 11.54
CA MET A 348 15.42 6.41 12.96
C MET A 348 13.95 6.26 13.35
N SER A 349 13.03 6.00 12.41
CA SER A 349 11.60 5.87 12.67
C SER A 349 10.94 4.95 11.63
N GLY A 350 9.79 4.38 11.99
CA GLY A 350 9.02 3.47 11.13
C GLY A 350 9.36 1.99 11.35
N ASN A 351 8.66 1.13 10.60
CA ASN A 351 8.77 -0.33 10.71
C ASN A 351 9.30 -0.96 9.40
N ALA A 352 10.06 -0.20 8.61
CA ALA A 352 10.69 -0.69 7.37
C ALA A 352 12.05 -1.34 7.67
N GLY A 353 12.52 -2.20 6.76
CA GLY A 353 13.87 -2.77 6.88
C GLY A 353 14.94 -1.68 6.93
N GLY A 354 15.94 -1.86 7.77
CA GLY A 354 16.99 -0.89 8.07
C GLY A 354 16.75 -0.08 9.36
N VAL A 355 15.57 -0.16 9.97
CA VAL A 355 15.28 0.50 11.26
C VAL A 355 15.65 -0.45 12.40
N ASP A 356 16.56 -0.02 13.26
CA ASP A 356 16.88 -0.72 14.50
C ASP A 356 15.83 -0.38 15.55
N GLN A 357 15.18 -1.41 16.10
CA GLN A 357 14.11 -1.24 17.08
C GLN A 357 14.59 -0.64 18.42
N SER A 358 15.90 -0.76 18.73
CA SER A 358 16.49 -0.24 19.98
C SER A 358 16.62 1.30 20.00
N ILE A 359 16.72 1.92 18.82
CA ILE A 359 16.91 3.37 18.66
C ILE A 359 15.73 4.04 17.94
N LYS A 360 14.67 3.29 17.66
CA LYS A 360 13.49 3.77 16.94
C LYS A 360 12.72 4.81 17.76
N ILE A 361 12.34 5.92 17.09
CA ILE A 361 11.50 6.98 17.64
C ILE A 361 10.13 6.93 16.98
N GLY A 362 9.07 6.65 17.74
CA GLY A 362 7.72 6.50 17.22
C GLY A 362 7.65 5.42 16.13
N GLY A 363 6.79 5.56 15.13
CA GLY A 363 6.85 4.68 13.95
C GLY A 363 5.54 4.17 13.39
N GLU A 364 4.40 4.56 13.96
CA GLU A 364 3.08 4.14 13.51
C GLU A 364 2.25 5.23 12.80
N ASN A 365 2.88 6.30 12.38
CA ASN A 365 2.24 7.37 11.61
C ASN A 365 3.17 7.80 10.49
N GLN A 366 2.80 7.54 9.24
CA GLN A 366 3.65 7.81 8.09
C GLN A 366 4.05 9.28 7.97
N PHE A 367 3.19 10.20 8.37
CA PHE A 367 3.50 11.64 8.32
C PHE A 367 4.57 11.98 9.36
N LEU A 368 4.40 11.49 10.58
CA LEU A 368 5.38 11.69 11.65
C LEU A 368 6.71 11.00 11.33
N ILE A 369 6.68 9.80 10.72
CA ILE A 369 7.89 9.11 10.28
C ILE A 369 8.73 9.99 9.34
N PHE A 370 8.12 10.66 8.37
CA PHE A 370 8.85 11.59 7.51
C PHE A 370 9.34 12.82 8.28
N GLY A 371 8.53 13.35 9.22
CA GLY A 371 8.90 14.47 10.06
C GLY A 371 10.06 14.17 11.01
N VAL A 372 10.01 13.04 11.70
CA VAL A 372 11.07 12.60 12.61
C VAL A 372 12.39 12.41 11.86
N GLN A 373 12.36 11.71 10.74
CA GLN A 373 13.59 11.36 10.02
C GLN A 373 14.20 12.49 9.21
N MET A 374 13.37 13.25 8.48
CA MET A 374 13.83 14.23 7.49
C MET A 374 13.25 15.63 7.73
N GLY A 375 12.69 15.86 8.91
CA GLY A 375 12.20 17.16 9.35
C GLY A 375 10.78 17.52 8.87
N ILE A 376 10.24 18.56 9.51
CA ILE A 376 8.87 19.04 9.30
C ILE A 376 8.58 19.42 7.84
N LEU A 377 9.57 19.93 7.11
CA LEU A 377 9.41 20.30 5.70
C LEU A 377 9.13 19.07 4.83
N THR A 378 9.77 17.94 5.13
CA THR A 378 9.51 16.68 4.39
C THR A 378 8.13 16.11 4.72
N MET A 379 7.69 16.23 5.97
CA MET A 379 6.33 15.87 6.37
C MET A 379 5.29 16.69 5.58
N ILE A 380 5.45 18.01 5.52
CA ILE A 380 4.57 18.90 4.75
C ILE A 380 4.63 18.58 3.26
N LEU A 381 5.83 18.37 2.70
CA LEU A 381 6.02 17.99 1.30
C LEU A 381 5.24 16.71 0.96
N TYR A 382 5.32 15.69 1.80
CA TYR A 382 4.60 14.43 1.59
C TYR A 382 3.07 14.63 1.64
N MET A 383 2.56 15.44 2.57
CA MET A 383 1.14 15.82 2.62
C MET A 383 0.69 16.55 1.33
N LEU A 384 1.52 17.48 0.83
CA LEU A 384 1.25 18.21 -0.42
C LEU A 384 1.24 17.27 -1.63
N ILE A 385 2.13 16.28 -1.67
CA ILE A 385 2.14 15.25 -2.72
C ILE A 385 0.81 14.47 -2.72
N LEU A 386 0.38 13.95 -1.57
CA LEU A 386 -0.88 13.21 -1.45
C LEU A 386 -2.09 14.07 -1.85
N PHE A 387 -2.15 15.30 -1.35
CA PHE A 387 -3.20 16.25 -1.71
C PHE A 387 -3.23 16.50 -3.22
N LYS A 388 -2.07 16.67 -3.85
CA LYS A 388 -1.97 16.92 -5.29
C LYS A 388 -2.37 15.69 -6.11
N ILE A 389 -1.99 14.47 -5.69
CA ILE A 389 -2.44 13.22 -6.34
C ILE A 389 -3.96 13.11 -6.30
N ILE A 390 -4.58 13.33 -5.14
CA ILE A 390 -6.04 13.27 -4.98
C ILE A 390 -6.70 14.33 -5.86
N SER A 391 -6.24 15.58 -5.80
CA SER A 391 -6.79 16.69 -6.59
C SER A 391 -6.67 16.46 -8.10
N ASN A 392 -5.50 16.02 -8.58
CA ASN A 392 -5.29 15.72 -10.00
C ASN A 392 -6.17 14.55 -10.47
N GLY A 393 -6.35 13.53 -9.63
CA GLY A 393 -7.27 12.44 -9.89
C GLY A 393 -8.73 12.90 -9.99
N ILE A 394 -9.20 13.79 -9.08
CA ILE A 394 -10.53 14.40 -9.15
C ILE A 394 -10.70 15.17 -10.47
N ASN A 395 -9.73 16.02 -10.81
CA ASN A 395 -9.76 16.83 -12.03
C ASN A 395 -9.84 15.93 -13.26
N MET A 396 -8.97 14.93 -13.36
CA MET A 396 -8.95 14.02 -14.50
C MET A 396 -10.23 13.17 -14.60
N TYR A 397 -10.80 12.74 -13.47
CA TYR A 397 -12.10 12.06 -13.42
C TYR A 397 -13.22 12.93 -14.01
N ARG A 398 -13.21 14.24 -13.73
CA ARG A 398 -14.25 15.18 -14.18
C ARG A 398 -14.14 15.55 -15.65
N ILE A 399 -12.92 15.76 -16.16
CA ILE A 399 -12.70 16.25 -17.53
C ILE A 399 -12.63 15.13 -18.57
N SER A 400 -12.17 13.93 -18.20
CA SER A 400 -11.96 12.84 -19.16
C SER A 400 -13.27 12.34 -19.76
N LYS A 401 -13.27 12.12 -21.07
CA LYS A 401 -14.33 11.42 -21.80
C LYS A 401 -14.04 9.92 -21.94
N ASN A 402 -12.77 9.51 -21.80
CA ASN A 402 -12.37 8.10 -21.90
C ASN A 402 -12.70 7.36 -20.59
N ASN A 403 -13.46 6.27 -20.71
CA ASN A 403 -13.91 5.46 -19.56
C ASN A 403 -12.77 4.82 -18.78
N THR A 404 -11.70 4.38 -19.45
CA THR A 404 -10.52 3.79 -18.82
C THR A 404 -9.79 4.81 -17.95
N ILE A 405 -9.58 6.02 -18.49
CA ILE A 405 -8.93 7.10 -17.75
C ILE A 405 -9.79 7.54 -16.56
N LYS A 406 -11.11 7.71 -16.79
CA LYS A 406 -12.06 7.99 -15.70
C LYS A 406 -11.97 6.97 -14.58
N HIS A 407 -11.97 5.69 -14.93
CA HIS A 407 -11.92 4.61 -13.95
C HIS A 407 -10.63 4.66 -13.13
N ILE A 408 -9.48 4.76 -13.80
CA ILE A 408 -8.18 4.84 -13.12
C ILE A 408 -8.11 6.08 -12.22
N SER A 409 -8.56 7.23 -12.70
CA SER A 409 -8.59 8.48 -11.93
C SER A 409 -9.47 8.40 -10.68
N PHE A 410 -10.63 7.75 -10.79
CA PHE A 410 -11.51 7.47 -9.67
C PHE A 410 -10.84 6.57 -8.63
N ILE A 411 -10.23 5.45 -9.08
CA ILE A 411 -9.53 4.52 -8.19
C ILE A 411 -8.40 5.23 -7.44
N VAL A 412 -7.55 5.97 -8.15
CA VAL A 412 -6.42 6.70 -7.55
C VAL A 412 -6.90 7.68 -6.48
N SER A 413 -7.91 8.51 -6.81
CA SER A 413 -8.44 9.50 -5.88
C SER A 413 -9.06 8.86 -4.64
N CYS A 414 -9.94 7.87 -4.83
CA CYS A 414 -10.61 7.17 -3.74
C CYS A 414 -9.64 6.38 -2.88
N THR A 415 -8.69 5.67 -3.50
CA THR A 415 -7.70 4.88 -2.76
C THR A 415 -6.77 5.77 -1.95
N LYS A 416 -6.18 6.82 -2.55
CA LYS A 416 -5.28 7.72 -1.82
C LYS A 416 -6.02 8.49 -0.72
N PHE A 417 -7.27 8.86 -0.92
CA PHE A 417 -8.09 9.47 0.11
C PHE A 417 -8.40 8.49 1.26
N GLY A 418 -8.78 7.25 0.95
CA GLY A 418 -9.02 6.22 1.96
C GLY A 418 -7.76 5.83 2.73
N LEU A 419 -6.62 5.75 2.04
CA LEU A 419 -5.33 5.42 2.66
C LEU A 419 -4.83 6.49 3.65
N LEU A 420 -5.41 7.70 3.70
CA LEU A 420 -5.05 8.69 4.72
C LEU A 420 -5.21 8.12 6.14
N ILE A 421 -6.22 7.28 6.40
CA ILE A 421 -6.39 6.65 7.72
C ILE A 421 -5.29 5.62 8.02
N PRO A 422 -5.03 4.61 7.17
CA PRO A 422 -3.90 3.72 7.38
C PRO A 422 -2.54 4.43 7.47
N LEU A 423 -2.32 5.51 6.71
CA LEU A 423 -1.11 6.31 6.78
C LEU A 423 -0.98 7.07 8.10
N PHE A 424 -2.11 7.44 8.72
CA PHE A 424 -2.14 8.10 10.01
C PHE A 424 -1.97 7.13 11.19
N THR A 425 -2.38 5.87 11.02
CA THR A 425 -2.37 4.86 12.09
C THR A 425 -1.31 3.78 11.92
N ALA A 426 -0.55 3.79 10.83
CA ALA A 426 0.48 2.82 10.54
C ALA A 426 1.50 3.35 9.53
N ASN A 427 2.62 2.64 9.36
CA ASN A 427 3.57 2.86 8.27
C ASN A 427 3.06 2.21 6.97
N ALA A 428 1.94 2.72 6.42
CA ALA A 428 1.22 2.06 5.33
C ALA A 428 1.91 2.17 3.95
N GLU A 429 2.92 3.03 3.78
CA GLU A 429 3.67 3.09 2.52
C GLU A 429 4.58 1.86 2.29
N ILE A 430 4.89 1.09 3.33
CA ILE A 430 5.62 -0.18 3.18
C ILE A 430 4.74 -1.34 2.69
N TYR A 431 3.42 -1.18 2.62
CA TYR A 431 2.50 -2.18 2.07
C TYR A 431 2.64 -2.25 0.56
N LEU A 432 3.50 -3.17 0.10
CA LEU A 432 4.07 -3.18 -1.24
C LEU A 432 3.00 -3.14 -2.33
N PHE A 433 1.95 -3.97 -2.23
CA PHE A 433 0.95 -4.04 -3.28
C PHE A 433 0.18 -2.73 -3.43
N VAL A 434 -0.52 -2.28 -2.38
CA VAL A 434 -1.40 -1.11 -2.45
C VAL A 434 -0.64 0.18 -2.66
N SER A 435 0.55 0.31 -2.05
CA SER A 435 1.41 1.47 -2.24
C SER A 435 1.86 1.55 -3.69
N LEU A 436 2.57 0.54 -4.21
CA LEU A 436 3.17 0.61 -5.53
C LEU A 436 2.14 0.66 -6.67
N VAL A 437 1.01 -0.09 -6.58
CA VAL A 437 -0.04 -0.01 -7.59
C VAL A 437 -0.68 1.38 -7.64
N SER A 438 -0.94 1.98 -6.47
CA SER A 438 -1.58 3.30 -6.41
C SER A 438 -0.64 4.42 -6.85
N TRP A 439 0.67 4.33 -6.58
CA TRP A 439 1.66 5.29 -7.08
C TRP A 439 1.92 5.17 -8.58
N PHE A 440 1.96 3.94 -9.12
CA PHE A 440 2.05 3.73 -10.56
C PHE A 440 0.88 4.38 -11.31
N LEU A 441 -0.35 4.11 -10.82
CA LEU A 441 -1.55 4.68 -11.42
C LEU A 441 -1.64 6.19 -11.23
N ALA A 442 -1.14 6.74 -10.12
CA ALA A 442 -1.05 8.19 -9.92
C ALA A 442 -0.15 8.85 -10.96
N GLY A 443 1.02 8.25 -11.26
CA GLY A 443 1.88 8.70 -12.35
C GLY A 443 1.16 8.67 -13.71
N TYR A 444 0.43 7.61 -14.02
CA TYR A 444 -0.35 7.51 -15.25
C TYR A 444 -1.44 8.60 -15.35
N VAL A 445 -2.15 8.88 -14.26
CA VAL A 445 -3.17 9.94 -14.21
C VAL A 445 -2.54 11.30 -14.48
N GLU A 446 -1.38 11.58 -13.88
CA GLU A 446 -0.63 12.83 -14.11
C GLU A 446 -0.24 13.01 -15.57
N LYS A 447 0.22 11.93 -16.23
CA LYS A 447 0.50 11.94 -17.67
C LYS A 447 -0.72 12.38 -18.48
N LYS A 448 -1.87 11.78 -18.20
CA LYS A 448 -3.11 12.07 -18.95
C LYS A 448 -3.63 13.46 -18.67
N LEU A 449 -3.42 13.99 -17.47
CA LEU A 449 -3.81 15.37 -17.14
C LEU A 449 -2.97 16.38 -17.95
N ILE A 450 -1.66 16.21 -18.03
CA ILE A 450 -0.80 17.10 -18.83
C ILE A 450 -1.15 17.02 -20.32
N GLN A 451 -1.42 15.82 -20.83
CA GLN A 451 -1.82 15.65 -22.24
C GLN A 451 -3.15 16.36 -22.54
N SER A 452 -4.11 16.35 -21.59
CA SER A 452 -5.39 17.02 -21.77
C SER A 452 -5.26 18.54 -21.77
N THR A 453 -4.44 19.10 -20.88
CA THR A 453 -4.19 20.56 -20.83
C THR A 453 -3.42 21.06 -22.05
N ALA A 454 -2.50 20.28 -22.60
CA ALA A 454 -1.80 20.63 -23.82
C ALA A 454 -2.72 20.66 -25.06
N ASN A 455 -3.69 19.77 -25.12
CA ASN A 455 -4.68 19.72 -26.23
C ASN A 455 -5.76 20.82 -26.15
N GLU A 456 -5.97 21.43 -25.00
CA GLU A 456 -6.89 22.58 -24.84
C GLU A 456 -6.24 23.92 -25.21
N VAL A 457 -4.92 23.96 -25.30
CA VAL A 457 -4.12 25.17 -25.66
C VAL A 457 -3.85 25.25 -27.16
N ILE A 458 -4.11 24.19 -27.93
CA ILE A 458 -4.03 24.16 -29.39
C ILE A 458 -5.45 24.27 -29.98
#